data_39b2e35f66b599e43c0400f68df4998b
#
_entry.id   39b2e35f66b599e43c0400f68df4998b
#
_cell.length_a   1.000
_cell.length_b   1.000
_cell.length_c   1.000
_cell.angle_alpha   90.00
_cell.angle_beta   90.00
_cell.angle_gamma   90.00
#
_symmetry.space_group_name_H-M   'P 1'
#
loop_
_entity.id
_entity.type
_entity.pdbx_description
1 polymer ?
#
loop_
_entity_poly.entity_id
_entity_poly.type
_entity_poly.pdbx_seq_one_letter_code
_entity_poly.pdbx_strand_id
1 'polypeptide(L)'
;MILKRISILNYKNLEQVELEFSPKMNCFIGQNGMGKTNLLDAVYYLSFCKSATNPIDSQNVMHDQDFFVIQGFYVTDEGDPEEIYCGLKRRQKKQFKRNKKEYTRLSDHIGFVPLVMVSPADAELIAGGSEERRRFMDVVISQYDKEYLNALIRYNKALTQRNVLLKAEVEPDEELPCGRR
;
A
#
# COMPACT_ATOMS: atom_id res chain seq x y z
N MET A 1 -14.42 -10.54 3.20
CA MET A 1 -13.97 -9.64 4.31
C MET A 1 -14.57 -8.26 4.15
N ILE A 2 -15.11 -7.64 5.20
CA ILE A 2 -15.83 -6.34 5.15
C ILE A 2 -15.19 -5.38 6.14
N LEU A 3 -14.81 -4.17 5.69
CA LEU A 3 -14.39 -3.07 6.56
C LEU A 3 -15.62 -2.54 7.30
N LYS A 4 -15.60 -2.58 8.64
CA LYS A 4 -16.67 -2.08 9.50
C LYS A 4 -16.41 -0.67 10.00
N ARG A 5 -15.17 -0.37 10.37
CA ARG A 5 -14.79 0.92 10.93
C ARG A 5 -13.34 1.24 10.55
N ILE A 6 -13.04 2.50 10.35
CA ILE A 6 -11.68 3.01 10.21
C ILE A 6 -11.46 4.15 11.21
N SER A 7 -10.27 4.17 11.80
CA SER A 7 -9.78 5.28 12.61
C SER A 7 -8.50 5.80 11.98
N ILE A 8 -8.41 7.11 11.78
CA ILE A 8 -7.29 7.77 11.12
C ILE A 8 -6.86 8.94 12.00
N LEU A 9 -5.55 9.10 12.19
CA LEU A 9 -4.95 10.21 12.93
C LEU A 9 -3.76 10.76 12.12
N ASN A 10 -3.77 12.06 11.86
CA ASN A 10 -2.69 12.82 11.21
C ASN A 10 -2.24 12.26 9.84
N TYR A 11 -3.16 11.75 9.04
CA TYR A 11 -2.87 11.22 7.72
C TYR A 11 -3.21 12.23 6.62
N LYS A 12 -2.20 12.74 5.93
CA LYS A 12 -2.32 13.78 4.90
C LYS A 12 -3.05 15.01 5.45
N ASN A 13 -4.29 15.30 5.00
CA ASN A 13 -5.13 16.37 5.52
C ASN A 13 -6.22 15.89 6.49
N LEU A 14 -6.19 14.62 6.89
CA LEU A 14 -7.12 14.05 7.84
C LEU A 14 -6.48 14.09 9.24
N GLU A 15 -6.95 15.04 10.07
CA GLU A 15 -6.42 15.22 11.43
C GLU A 15 -6.86 14.08 12.34
N GLN A 16 -8.18 13.95 12.54
CA GLN A 16 -8.77 12.85 13.28
C GLN A 16 -10.10 12.48 12.64
N VAL A 17 -10.20 11.25 12.18
CA VAL A 17 -11.39 10.72 11.51
C VAL A 17 -11.71 9.36 12.07
N GLU A 18 -12.97 9.15 12.43
CA GLU A 18 -13.53 7.86 12.79
C GLU A 18 -14.82 7.65 12.01
N LEU A 19 -14.90 6.58 11.24
CA LEU A 19 -16.04 6.29 10.38
C LEU A 19 -16.44 4.82 10.46
N GLU A 20 -17.73 4.59 10.48
CA GLU A 20 -18.35 3.28 10.30
C GLU A 20 -18.83 3.09 8.87
N PHE A 21 -18.73 1.88 8.35
CA PHE A 21 -19.07 1.54 6.98
C PHE A 21 -20.29 0.61 6.90
N SER A 22 -21.17 0.93 5.96
CA SER A 22 -22.18 -0.03 5.49
C SER A 22 -21.50 -1.19 4.77
N PRO A 23 -22.02 -2.42 4.90
CA PRO A 23 -21.42 -3.58 4.24
C PRO A 23 -21.56 -3.59 2.70
N LYS A 24 -22.38 -2.72 2.13
CA LYS A 24 -22.66 -2.68 0.68
C LYS A 24 -22.02 -1.47 0.03
N MET A 25 -22.65 -0.31 0.14
CA MET A 25 -22.23 0.92 -0.54
C MET A 25 -22.04 2.05 0.46
N ASN A 26 -20.96 2.80 0.28
CA ASN A 26 -20.64 3.99 1.06
C ASN A 26 -20.30 5.12 0.10
N CYS A 27 -20.99 6.26 0.22
CA CYS A 27 -20.75 7.44 -0.60
C CYS A 27 -20.16 8.57 0.25
N PHE A 28 -19.04 9.14 -0.22
CA PHE A 28 -18.41 10.29 0.42
C PHE A 28 -18.65 11.54 -0.41
N ILE A 29 -19.45 12.45 0.13
CA ILE A 29 -19.87 13.69 -0.53
C ILE A 29 -19.28 14.88 0.23
N GLY A 30 -18.82 15.90 -0.49
CA GLY A 30 -18.27 17.11 0.11
C GLY A 30 -17.47 17.92 -0.91
N GLN A 31 -17.04 19.09 -0.51
CA GLN A 31 -16.25 20.00 -1.35
C GLN A 31 -14.88 19.40 -1.71
N ASN A 32 -14.24 19.93 -2.76
CA ASN A 32 -12.91 19.53 -3.14
C ASN A 32 -11.90 19.93 -2.04
N GLY A 33 -10.85 19.12 -1.87
CA GLY A 33 -9.87 19.35 -0.81
C GLY A 33 -10.24 18.80 0.58
N MET A 34 -11.47 18.38 0.83
CA MET A 34 -11.92 17.90 2.15
C MET A 34 -11.40 16.51 2.55
N GLY A 35 -10.54 15.90 1.74
CA GLY A 35 -9.90 14.62 2.12
C GLY A 35 -10.62 13.36 1.66
N LYS A 36 -11.66 13.43 0.82
CA LYS A 36 -12.38 12.24 0.31
C LYS A 36 -11.44 11.20 -0.32
N THR A 37 -10.55 11.64 -1.21
CA THR A 37 -9.54 10.78 -1.85
C THR A 37 -8.53 10.27 -0.84
N ASN A 38 -8.16 11.08 0.16
CA ASN A 38 -7.23 10.69 1.20
C ASN A 38 -7.82 9.64 2.15
N LEU A 39 -9.14 9.64 2.35
CA LEU A 39 -9.84 8.57 3.05
C LEU A 39 -9.77 7.25 2.27
N LEU A 40 -10.04 7.27 0.97
CA LEU A 40 -9.91 6.08 0.12
C LEU A 40 -8.45 5.58 0.07
N ASP A 41 -7.49 6.50 0.03
CA ASP A 41 -6.08 6.18 0.08
C ASP A 41 -5.66 5.57 1.44
N ALA A 42 -6.27 5.98 2.55
CA ALA A 42 -6.06 5.33 3.85
C ALA A 42 -6.59 3.88 3.86
N VAL A 43 -7.73 3.61 3.24
CA VAL A 43 -8.24 2.24 3.05
C VAL A 43 -7.28 1.43 2.17
N TYR A 44 -6.80 2.01 1.07
CA TYR A 44 -5.79 1.40 0.20
C TYR A 44 -4.50 1.09 0.97
N TYR A 45 -4.08 2.01 1.85
CA TYR A 45 -2.88 1.83 2.67
C TYR A 45 -2.96 0.61 3.58
N LEU A 46 -4.14 0.35 4.16
CA LEU A 46 -4.37 -0.84 4.98
C LEU A 46 -4.32 -2.15 4.18
N SER A 47 -4.56 -2.13 2.87
CA SER A 47 -4.46 -3.31 2.00
C SER A 47 -3.02 -3.52 1.46
N PHE A 48 -2.39 -2.45 0.96
CA PHE A 48 -1.13 -2.52 0.23
C PHE A 48 0.10 -2.07 1.03
N CYS A 49 -0.06 -1.73 2.31
CA CYS A 49 1.01 -1.20 3.17
C CYS A 49 1.72 0.05 2.60
N LYS A 50 1.09 0.76 1.68
CA LYS A 50 1.60 1.98 1.03
C LYS A 50 0.46 2.83 0.50
N SER A 51 0.71 4.13 0.32
CA SER A 51 -0.23 5.03 -0.34
C SER A 51 -0.30 4.74 -1.86
N ALA A 52 -1.49 4.88 -2.44
CA ALA A 52 -1.68 4.82 -3.88
C ALA A 52 -1.18 6.09 -4.59
N THR A 53 -1.27 7.24 -3.91
CA THR A 53 -1.01 8.56 -4.51
C THR A 53 0.37 9.11 -4.16
N ASN A 54 1.00 8.66 -3.06
CA ASN A 54 2.32 9.13 -2.65
C ASN A 54 3.18 7.96 -2.16
N PRO A 55 4.24 7.58 -2.91
CA PRO A 55 5.08 6.44 -2.57
C PRO A 55 6.00 6.68 -1.36
N ILE A 56 6.20 7.94 -0.95
CA ILE A 56 7.09 8.29 0.16
C ILE A 56 6.27 8.34 1.46
N ASP A 57 6.43 7.33 2.29
CA ASP A 57 5.64 7.15 3.52
C ASP A 57 5.66 8.39 4.45
N SER A 58 6.83 9.04 4.62
CA SER A 58 6.96 10.22 5.49
C SER A 58 6.21 11.45 5.01
N GLN A 59 5.90 11.53 3.71
CA GLN A 59 5.10 12.62 3.12
C GLN A 59 3.59 12.41 3.30
N ASN A 60 3.17 11.24 3.76
CA ASN A 60 1.79 10.98 4.12
C ASN A 60 1.45 11.40 5.57
N VAL A 61 2.45 11.81 6.35
CA VAL A 61 2.23 12.44 7.67
C VAL A 61 1.70 13.86 7.45
N MET A 62 0.64 14.21 8.18
CA MET A 62 0.06 15.55 8.16
C MET A 62 1.13 16.63 8.37
N HIS A 63 0.95 17.79 7.74
CA HIS A 63 1.84 18.93 7.93
C HIS A 63 1.90 19.31 9.43
N ASP A 64 3.08 19.68 9.91
CA ASP A 64 3.36 20.01 11.32
C ASP A 64 3.13 18.87 12.33
N GLN A 65 2.96 17.62 11.84
CA GLN A 65 2.87 16.44 12.69
C GLN A 65 4.08 15.51 12.49
N ASP A 66 4.39 14.72 13.52
CA ASP A 66 5.52 13.80 13.51
C ASP A 66 5.16 12.37 13.13
N PHE A 67 3.88 12.02 13.18
CA PHE A 67 3.41 10.66 12.94
C PHE A 67 2.00 10.65 12.37
N PHE A 68 1.62 9.52 11.79
CA PHE A 68 0.23 9.18 11.53
C PHE A 68 -0.10 7.77 12.03
N VAL A 69 -1.40 7.53 12.21
CA VAL A 69 -1.95 6.21 12.50
C VAL A 69 -3.16 5.97 11.61
N ILE A 70 -3.25 4.77 11.04
CA ILE A 70 -4.45 4.27 10.36
C ILE A 70 -4.78 2.92 10.96
N GLN A 71 -6.04 2.72 11.38
CA GLN A 71 -6.52 1.49 11.98
C GLN A 71 -7.84 1.08 11.35
N GLY A 72 -7.91 -0.11 10.80
CA GLY A 72 -9.09 -0.68 10.18
C GLY A 72 -9.62 -1.86 10.99
N PHE A 73 -10.92 -1.88 11.20
CA PHE A 73 -11.63 -2.97 11.86
C PHE A 73 -12.49 -3.69 10.81
N TYR A 74 -12.17 -4.94 10.59
CA TYR A 74 -12.78 -5.78 9.57
C TYR A 74 -13.54 -6.93 10.21
N VAL A 75 -14.41 -7.55 9.43
CA VAL A 75 -15.04 -8.81 9.76
C VAL A 75 -14.85 -9.76 8.58
N THR A 76 -14.41 -10.99 8.85
CA THR A 76 -14.29 -12.03 7.82
C THR A 76 -15.65 -12.50 7.35
N ASP A 77 -15.70 -13.30 6.30
CA ASP A 77 -16.95 -13.88 5.82
C ASP A 77 -17.53 -14.92 6.81
N GLU A 78 -16.68 -15.44 7.71
CA GLU A 78 -17.03 -16.35 8.81
C GLU A 78 -17.52 -15.61 10.06
N GLY A 79 -17.38 -14.26 10.09
CA GLY A 79 -17.82 -13.41 11.20
C GLY A 79 -16.73 -13.05 12.21
N ASP A 80 -15.49 -13.50 12.00
CA ASP A 80 -14.39 -13.22 12.91
C ASP A 80 -13.91 -11.78 12.80
N PRO A 81 -13.64 -11.09 13.92
CA PRO A 81 -13.11 -9.74 13.91
C PRO A 81 -11.62 -9.74 13.56
N GLU A 82 -11.23 -8.82 12.69
CA GLU A 82 -9.84 -8.59 12.29
C GLU A 82 -9.48 -7.12 12.43
N GLU A 83 -8.35 -6.85 13.06
CA GLU A 83 -7.82 -5.51 13.24
C GLU A 83 -6.52 -5.34 12.46
N ILE A 84 -6.47 -4.34 11.60
CA ILE A 84 -5.26 -3.95 10.86
C ILE A 84 -4.82 -2.57 11.34
N TYR A 85 -3.59 -2.47 11.78
CA TYR A 85 -2.99 -1.24 12.29
C TYR A 85 -1.76 -0.87 11.47
N CYS A 86 -1.68 0.38 11.08
CA CYS A 86 -0.49 1.00 10.51
C CYS A 86 -0.15 2.28 11.28
N GLY A 87 1.06 2.34 11.82
CA GLY A 87 1.62 3.54 12.44
C GLY A 87 2.97 3.88 11.82
N LEU A 88 3.16 5.15 11.49
CA LEU A 88 4.45 5.68 11.04
C LEU A 88 4.81 6.92 11.85
N LYS A 89 6.01 6.94 12.39
CA LYS A 89 6.65 8.13 12.93
C LYS A 89 7.79 8.54 12.01
N ARG A 90 7.95 9.86 11.76
CA ARG A 90 9.04 10.38 10.92
C ARG A 90 10.39 9.83 11.41
N ARG A 91 11.25 9.44 10.46
CA ARG A 91 12.58 8.86 10.72
C ARG A 91 12.58 7.52 11.47
N GLN A 92 11.42 6.88 11.62
CA GLN A 92 11.32 5.54 12.22
C GLN A 92 10.77 4.54 11.21
N LYS A 93 11.00 3.25 11.49
CA LYS A 93 10.42 2.16 10.70
C LYS A 93 8.91 2.14 10.90
N LYS A 94 8.18 1.99 9.81
CA LYS A 94 6.74 1.79 9.79
C LYS A 94 6.37 0.54 10.57
N GLN A 95 5.40 0.64 11.47
CA GLN A 95 4.79 -0.47 12.16
C GLN A 95 3.52 -0.89 11.44
N PHE A 96 3.41 -2.17 11.11
CA PHE A 96 2.22 -2.74 10.50
C PHE A 96 1.84 -4.01 11.24
N LYS A 97 0.61 -4.06 11.78
CA LYS A 97 0.17 -5.13 12.68
C LYS A 97 -1.19 -5.68 12.25
N ARG A 98 -1.37 -6.97 12.45
CA ARG A 98 -2.66 -7.66 12.39
C ARG A 98 -2.96 -8.23 13.77
N ASN A 99 -4.12 -7.92 14.34
CA ASN A 99 -4.54 -8.37 15.67
C ASN A 99 -3.42 -8.18 16.72
N LYS A 100 -2.83 -6.97 16.73
CA LYS A 100 -1.70 -6.56 17.60
C LYS A 100 -0.36 -7.25 17.31
N LYS A 101 -0.30 -8.25 16.41
CA LYS A 101 0.93 -8.94 16.02
C LYS A 101 1.57 -8.21 14.84
N GLU A 102 2.83 -7.79 15.00
CA GLU A 102 3.58 -7.09 13.95
C GLU A 102 4.03 -8.05 12.84
N TYR A 103 3.92 -7.60 11.59
CA TYR A 103 4.45 -8.33 10.45
C TYR A 103 5.96 -8.22 10.38
N THR A 104 6.62 -9.35 10.24
CA THR A 104 8.07 -9.40 9.98
C THR A 104 8.38 -8.90 8.56
N ARG A 105 7.52 -9.25 7.60
CA ARG A 105 7.60 -8.84 6.20
C ARG A 105 6.24 -8.30 5.75
N LEU A 106 6.23 -7.08 5.22
CA LEU A 106 4.98 -6.46 4.73
C LEU A 106 4.36 -7.22 3.55
N SER A 107 5.18 -7.94 2.76
CA SER A 107 4.69 -8.81 1.69
C SER A 107 3.75 -9.92 2.16
N ASP A 108 3.85 -10.31 3.44
CA ASP A 108 2.99 -11.36 3.99
C ASP A 108 1.55 -10.88 4.20
N HIS A 109 1.38 -9.55 4.34
CA HIS A 109 0.07 -8.91 4.44
C HIS A 109 -0.64 -8.77 3.09
N ILE A 110 0.11 -8.56 2.00
CA ILE A 110 -0.48 -8.33 0.66
C ILE A 110 -1.41 -9.49 0.30
N GLY A 111 -2.64 -9.17 -0.13
CA GLY A 111 -3.69 -10.14 -0.47
C GLY A 111 -4.51 -10.63 0.73
N PHE A 112 -4.19 -10.23 1.96
CA PHE A 112 -5.03 -10.53 3.12
C PHE A 112 -6.34 -9.73 3.10
N VAL A 113 -6.24 -8.44 2.74
CA VAL A 113 -7.40 -7.57 2.47
C VAL A 113 -7.39 -7.22 0.98
N PRO A 114 -7.96 -8.06 0.10
CA PRO A 114 -7.95 -7.78 -1.32
C PRO A 114 -8.78 -6.53 -1.63
N LEU A 115 -8.22 -5.66 -2.49
CA LEU A 115 -8.81 -4.38 -2.83
C LEU A 115 -8.50 -4.00 -4.28
N VAL A 116 -9.48 -3.41 -4.94
CA VAL A 116 -9.30 -2.73 -6.22
C VAL A 116 -9.67 -1.24 -6.03
N MET A 117 -8.77 -0.37 -6.45
CA MET A 117 -9.01 1.08 -6.46
C MET A 117 -9.05 1.53 -7.92
N VAL A 118 -10.09 2.27 -8.29
CA VAL A 118 -10.26 2.86 -9.61
C VAL A 118 -10.34 4.38 -9.47
N SER A 119 -9.61 5.09 -10.32
CA SER A 119 -9.55 6.54 -10.34
C SER A 119 -9.69 7.06 -11.77
N PRO A 120 -10.01 8.35 -12.00
CA PRO A 120 -10.02 8.94 -13.34
C PRO A 120 -8.67 8.82 -14.08
N ALA A 121 -7.55 8.75 -13.35
CA ALA A 121 -6.22 8.55 -13.93
C ALA A 121 -6.05 7.17 -14.59
N ASP A 122 -6.85 6.18 -14.21
CA ASP A 122 -6.79 4.82 -14.76
C ASP A 122 -7.27 4.76 -16.23
N ALA A 123 -7.82 5.85 -16.78
CA ALA A 123 -8.01 6.01 -18.23
C ALA A 123 -6.68 5.83 -19.00
N GLU A 124 -5.54 6.09 -18.36
CA GLU A 124 -4.20 5.84 -18.92
C GLU A 124 -3.90 4.34 -19.13
N LEU A 125 -4.60 3.44 -18.46
CA LEU A 125 -4.51 2.00 -18.73
C LEU A 125 -4.94 1.66 -20.15
N ILE A 126 -5.86 2.47 -20.73
CA ILE A 126 -6.37 2.32 -22.09
C ILE A 126 -5.53 3.14 -23.07
N ALA A 127 -5.35 4.44 -22.76
CA ALA A 127 -4.70 5.40 -23.67
C ALA A 127 -3.15 5.39 -23.55
N GLY A 128 -2.62 4.96 -22.41
CA GLY A 128 -1.19 5.00 -22.11
C GLY A 128 -0.40 3.79 -22.60
N GLY A 129 0.85 3.71 -22.16
CA GLY A 129 1.83 2.70 -22.55
C GLY A 129 1.58 1.30 -21.99
N SER A 130 2.45 0.37 -22.35
CA SER A 130 2.39 -1.01 -21.83
C SER A 130 2.89 -1.12 -20.38
N GLU A 131 3.57 -0.10 -19.88
CA GLU A 131 4.13 -0.10 -18.53
C GLU A 131 3.03 0.02 -17.48
N GLU A 132 2.08 0.93 -17.65
CA GLU A 132 0.93 1.11 -16.76
C GLU A 132 0.08 -0.15 -16.70
N ARG A 133 -0.17 -0.80 -17.85
CA ARG A 133 -0.90 -2.07 -17.89
C ARG A 133 -0.18 -3.19 -17.16
N ARG A 134 1.15 -3.33 -17.36
CA ARG A 134 1.95 -4.31 -16.60
C ARG A 134 1.90 -4.03 -15.10
N ARG A 135 2.08 -2.78 -14.70
CA ARG A 135 2.03 -2.38 -13.29
C ARG A 135 0.68 -2.69 -12.65
N PHE A 136 -0.41 -2.45 -13.36
CA PHE A 136 -1.76 -2.82 -12.90
C PHE A 136 -1.88 -4.34 -12.72
N MET A 137 -1.45 -5.13 -13.72
CA MET A 137 -1.45 -6.60 -13.62
C MET A 137 -0.59 -7.10 -12.45
N ASP A 138 0.61 -6.53 -12.25
CA ASP A 138 1.47 -6.86 -11.12
C ASP A 138 0.77 -6.63 -9.78
N VAL A 139 0.05 -5.53 -9.64
CA VAL A 139 -0.71 -5.20 -8.42
C VAL A 139 -1.84 -6.21 -8.20
N VAL A 140 -2.57 -6.56 -9.25
CA VAL A 140 -3.70 -7.50 -9.17
C VAL A 140 -3.19 -8.91 -8.85
N ILE A 141 -2.25 -9.44 -9.61
CA ILE A 141 -1.74 -10.82 -9.44
C ILE A 141 -1.07 -10.98 -8.07
N SER A 142 -0.33 -9.98 -7.59
CA SER A 142 0.35 -10.01 -6.29
C SER A 142 -0.59 -10.21 -5.10
N GLN A 143 -1.89 -9.95 -5.26
CA GLN A 143 -2.86 -10.13 -4.18
C GLN A 143 -3.27 -11.59 -3.98
N TYR A 144 -3.20 -12.44 -5.00
CA TYR A 144 -3.54 -13.85 -4.84
C TYR A 144 -2.38 -14.82 -5.04
N ASP A 145 -1.32 -14.43 -5.72
CA ASP A 145 -0.16 -15.27 -5.98
C ASP A 145 1.05 -14.79 -5.20
N LYS A 146 1.39 -15.51 -4.12
CA LYS A 146 2.55 -15.20 -3.27
C LYS A 146 3.88 -15.50 -3.94
N GLU A 147 3.92 -16.49 -4.83
CA GLU A 147 5.14 -16.83 -5.59
C GLU A 147 5.44 -15.72 -6.58
N TYR A 148 4.43 -15.26 -7.30
CA TYR A 148 4.52 -14.12 -8.18
C TYR A 148 5.02 -12.86 -7.45
N LEU A 149 4.39 -12.52 -6.31
CA LEU A 149 4.80 -11.37 -5.49
C LEU A 149 6.28 -11.46 -5.08
N ASN A 150 6.72 -12.63 -4.62
CA ASN A 150 8.12 -12.85 -4.22
C ASN A 150 9.08 -12.76 -5.43
N ALA A 151 8.68 -13.26 -6.59
CA ALA A 151 9.46 -13.13 -7.82
C ALA A 151 9.56 -11.67 -8.27
N LEU A 152 8.45 -10.92 -8.22
CA LEU A 152 8.40 -9.50 -8.56
C LEU A 152 9.28 -8.65 -7.63
N ILE A 153 9.28 -8.92 -6.33
CA ILE A 153 10.15 -8.26 -5.36
C ILE A 153 11.63 -8.50 -5.69
N ARG A 154 12.01 -9.76 -5.99
CA ARG A 154 13.38 -10.11 -6.38
C ARG A 154 13.80 -9.44 -7.67
N TYR A 155 12.93 -9.46 -8.68
CA TYR A 155 13.15 -8.80 -9.97
C TYR A 155 13.40 -7.29 -9.79
N ASN A 156 12.53 -6.59 -9.06
CA ASN A 156 12.65 -5.16 -8.85
C ASN A 156 13.92 -4.79 -8.06
N LYS A 157 14.33 -5.63 -7.10
CA LYS A 157 15.59 -5.46 -6.36
C LYS A 157 16.79 -5.60 -7.30
N ALA A 158 16.82 -6.65 -8.11
CA ALA A 158 17.89 -6.89 -9.08
C ALA A 158 17.99 -5.76 -10.12
N LEU A 159 16.83 -5.31 -10.64
CA LEU A 159 16.75 -4.19 -11.59
C LEU A 159 17.30 -2.90 -10.99
N THR A 160 16.95 -2.61 -9.74
CA THR A 160 17.46 -1.42 -9.03
C THR A 160 18.98 -1.50 -8.84
N GLN A 161 19.51 -2.64 -8.41
CA GLN A 161 20.95 -2.85 -8.24
C GLN A 161 21.69 -2.70 -9.59
N ARG A 162 21.19 -3.34 -10.64
CA ARG A 162 21.76 -3.20 -12.01
C ARG A 162 21.80 -1.74 -12.44
N ASN A 163 20.71 -1.01 -12.25
CA ASN A 163 20.64 0.39 -12.69
C ASN A 163 21.58 1.30 -11.89
N VAL A 164 21.81 1.02 -10.62
CA VAL A 164 22.82 1.73 -9.80
C VAL A 164 24.22 1.48 -10.33
N LEU A 165 24.59 0.22 -10.61
CA LEU A 165 25.90 -0.16 -11.16
C LEU A 165 26.15 0.51 -12.52
N LEU A 166 25.17 0.45 -13.43
CA LEU A 166 25.30 1.08 -14.75
C LEU A 166 25.46 2.60 -14.69
N LYS A 167 24.83 3.27 -13.71
CA LYS A 167 24.96 4.72 -13.51
C LYS A 167 26.29 5.11 -12.86
N ALA A 168 26.90 4.21 -12.12
CA ALA A 168 28.17 4.46 -11.45
C ALA A 168 29.39 4.30 -12.38
N GLU A 169 29.20 3.90 -13.65
CA GLU A 169 30.28 3.61 -14.62
C GLU A 169 31.31 2.58 -14.08
N VAL A 170 30.92 1.75 -13.11
CA VAL A 170 31.78 0.69 -12.56
C VAL A 170 31.59 -0.55 -13.42
N GLU A 171 32.69 -1.06 -13.97
CA GLU A 171 32.68 -2.39 -14.60
C GLU A 171 32.23 -3.43 -13.57
N PRO A 172 31.30 -4.34 -13.91
CA PRO A 172 30.89 -5.37 -12.99
C PRO A 172 32.08 -6.33 -12.75
N ASP A 173 32.55 -6.41 -11.51
CA ASP A 173 33.43 -7.51 -11.11
C ASP A 173 32.75 -8.83 -11.48
N GLU A 174 33.51 -9.79 -12.01
CA GLU A 174 33.05 -11.09 -12.54
C GLU A 174 32.37 -12.00 -11.49
N GLU A 175 32.18 -11.54 -10.26
CA GLU A 175 31.61 -12.28 -9.13
C GLU A 175 30.18 -11.92 -8.73
N LEU A 176 29.27 -11.76 -9.68
CA LEU A 176 27.84 -11.86 -9.35
C LEU A 176 27.45 -13.35 -9.43
N PRO A 177 27.17 -14.03 -8.31
CA PRO A 177 26.68 -15.39 -8.38
C PRO A 177 25.33 -15.40 -9.08
N CYS A 178 25.35 -15.89 -10.30
CA CYS A 178 24.14 -16.23 -11.03
C CYS A 178 23.45 -17.34 -10.21
N GLY A 179 22.48 -16.96 -9.41
CA GLY A 179 21.69 -17.89 -8.61
C GLY A 179 21.01 -18.89 -9.52
N ARG A 180 21.65 -20.03 -9.71
CA ARG A 180 20.99 -21.23 -10.25
C ARG A 180 20.05 -21.78 -9.20
N ARG A 181 18.82 -21.99 -9.67
CA ARG A 181 17.69 -22.79 -9.19
C ARG A 181 16.68 -22.07 -8.32
#